data_48d3b4a767daf886a15e29534754287f
#
_entry.id   48d3b4a767daf886a15e29534754287f
#
_cell.length_a   1.000
_cell.length_b   1.000
_cell.length_c   1.000
_cell.angle_alpha   90.00
_cell.angle_beta   90.00
_cell.angle_gamma   90.00
#
_symmetry.space_group_name_H-M   'P 1'
#
loop_
_entity.id
_entity.type
_entity.pdbx_description
1 polymer ?
#
loop_
_entity_poly.entity_id
_entity_poly.type
_entity_poly.pdbx_seq_one_letter_code
_entity_poly.pdbx_strand_id
1 'polypeptide(L)'
;MKEVYRYAYHYAGRPVGEGRREVERRRGGVRASLQAEFLPPLPPGRQRWQTELDAEGFSLRFQERVEGKEVRVFAVERLEEEGVVLVSQGKESLAYPYLAPYHDPLSLFLALPGLALEPGEVVRFPMPGGRVYVERLPDVEVEGKARRQYRLRPGLSLVQVEEGRLVRVAQQVGRHVFEAVLLEAEGP
;
A
#
# COMPACT_ATOMS: atom_id res chain seq x y z
N MET A 1 -5.46 7.07 -18.25
CA MET A 1 -6.49 7.40 -17.24
C MET A 1 -5.78 7.65 -15.93
N LYS A 2 -6.08 8.76 -15.24
CA LYS A 2 -5.45 9.16 -13.97
C LYS A 2 -6.53 9.30 -12.90
N GLU A 3 -6.26 8.69 -11.74
CA GLU A 3 -7.10 8.76 -10.53
C GLU A 3 -6.29 9.40 -9.42
N VAL A 4 -6.91 10.22 -8.58
CA VAL A 4 -6.30 10.87 -7.42
C VAL A 4 -7.16 10.64 -6.19
N TYR A 5 -6.52 10.26 -5.09
CA TYR A 5 -7.15 9.98 -3.81
C TYR A 5 -6.44 10.78 -2.72
N ARG A 6 -7.21 11.43 -1.86
CA ARG A 6 -6.69 12.18 -0.70
C ARG A 6 -7.13 11.53 0.59
N TYR A 7 -6.21 11.39 1.52
CA TYR A 7 -6.42 10.75 2.82
C TYR A 7 -6.07 11.69 3.96
N ALA A 8 -6.87 11.65 5.03
CA ALA A 8 -6.49 12.19 6.33
C ALA A 8 -5.84 11.09 7.17
N TYR A 9 -4.77 11.43 7.87
CA TYR A 9 -4.10 10.53 8.80
C TYR A 9 -4.40 10.90 10.24
N HIS A 10 -4.69 9.87 11.05
CA HIS A 10 -4.93 9.98 12.48
C HIS A 10 -4.03 8.98 13.23
N TYR A 11 -3.58 9.38 14.40
CA TYR A 11 -2.86 8.52 15.33
C TYR A 11 -3.40 8.73 16.74
N ALA A 12 -3.80 7.65 17.41
CA ALA A 12 -4.50 7.73 18.70
C ALA A 12 -5.71 8.68 18.67
N GLY A 13 -6.45 8.73 17.56
CA GLY A 13 -7.60 9.59 17.35
C GLY A 13 -7.29 11.07 17.07
N ARG A 14 -6.00 11.44 16.92
CA ARG A 14 -5.57 12.82 16.63
C ARG A 14 -5.12 12.98 15.19
N PRO A 15 -5.44 14.08 14.50
CA PRO A 15 -4.91 14.39 13.18
C PRO A 15 -3.38 14.47 13.21
N VAL A 16 -2.71 13.74 12.30
CA VAL A 16 -1.24 13.67 12.23
C VAL A 16 -0.70 13.82 10.82
N GLY A 17 -1.52 14.21 9.87
CA GLY A 17 -1.07 14.46 8.52
C GLY A 17 -2.08 14.14 7.44
N GLU A 18 -1.58 14.18 6.22
CA GLU A 18 -2.34 13.94 5.00
C GLU A 18 -1.54 13.10 4.01
N GLY A 19 -2.25 12.39 3.15
CA GLY A 19 -1.69 11.62 2.06
C GLY A 19 -2.40 11.86 0.74
N ARG A 20 -1.64 11.74 -0.35
CA ARG A 20 -2.15 11.82 -1.71
C ARG A 20 -1.64 10.64 -2.51
N ARG A 21 -2.56 9.82 -3.00
CA ARG A 21 -2.28 8.71 -3.90
C ARG A 21 -2.71 9.07 -5.31
N GLU A 22 -1.84 8.84 -6.27
CA GLU A 22 -2.12 8.96 -7.70
C GLU A 22 -1.94 7.60 -8.36
N VAL A 23 -2.86 7.26 -9.26
CA VAL A 23 -2.82 6.03 -10.04
C VAL A 23 -2.98 6.39 -11.52
N GLU A 24 -2.03 5.99 -12.35
CA GLU A 24 -2.08 6.17 -13.78
C GLU A 24 -2.08 4.81 -14.48
N ARG A 25 -3.20 4.47 -15.11
CA ARG A 25 -3.34 3.24 -15.89
C ARG A 25 -2.89 3.48 -17.32
N ARG A 26 -1.97 2.65 -17.81
CA ARG A 26 -1.37 2.71 -19.14
C ARG A 26 -1.59 1.41 -19.89
N ARG A 27 -1.35 1.43 -21.20
CA ARG A 27 -1.32 0.21 -21.98
C ARG A 27 -0.11 -0.64 -21.53
N GLY A 28 -0.39 -1.79 -20.91
CA GLY A 28 0.64 -2.72 -20.43
C GLY A 28 1.06 -2.55 -18.98
N GLY A 29 0.38 -1.73 -18.18
CA GLY A 29 0.67 -1.66 -16.75
C GLY A 29 0.09 -0.46 -16.02
N VAL A 30 0.53 -0.30 -14.79
CA VAL A 30 0.08 0.78 -13.89
C VAL A 30 1.29 1.47 -13.30
N ARG A 31 1.22 2.79 -13.21
CA ARG A 31 2.15 3.58 -12.40
C ARG A 31 1.36 4.24 -11.27
N ALA A 32 1.83 4.12 -10.05
CA ALA A 32 1.21 4.75 -8.91
C ALA A 32 2.22 5.40 -7.97
N SER A 33 1.75 6.38 -7.22
CA SER A 33 2.52 7.03 -6.16
C SER A 33 1.65 7.33 -4.96
N LEU A 34 2.25 7.35 -3.77
CA LEU A 34 1.67 7.84 -2.53
C LEU A 34 2.65 8.83 -1.92
N GLN A 35 2.17 10.03 -1.63
CA GLN A 35 2.90 11.07 -0.90
C GLN A 35 2.18 11.28 0.43
N ALA A 36 2.94 11.27 1.52
CA ALA A 36 2.42 11.46 2.86
C ALA A 36 3.25 12.53 3.59
N GLU A 37 2.58 13.39 4.34
CA GLU A 37 3.20 14.32 5.27
C GLU A 37 2.71 14.02 6.68
N PHE A 38 3.64 13.97 7.62
CA PHE A 38 3.37 13.67 9.02
C PHE A 38 3.68 14.85 9.92
N LEU A 39 2.84 15.01 10.94
CA LEU A 39 2.89 16.06 11.95
C LEU A 39 2.97 15.43 13.37
N PRO A 40 3.42 16.19 14.40
CA PRO A 40 3.38 15.69 15.77
C PRO A 40 1.99 15.16 16.17
N PRO A 41 1.89 14.09 16.98
CA PRO A 41 2.97 13.45 17.77
C PRO A 41 3.84 12.45 17.00
N LEU A 42 3.58 12.20 15.73
CA LEU A 42 4.50 11.44 14.90
C LEU A 42 5.74 12.27 14.57
N PRO A 43 6.89 11.64 14.33
CA PRO A 43 8.05 12.35 13.83
C PRO A 43 7.70 13.12 12.56
N PRO A 44 7.93 14.47 12.53
CA PRO A 44 7.66 15.26 11.34
C PRO A 44 8.48 14.77 10.17
N GLY A 45 7.85 14.70 8.98
CA GLY A 45 8.53 14.25 7.78
C GLY A 45 7.61 14.02 6.61
N ARG A 46 8.21 13.61 5.52
CA ARG A 46 7.54 13.24 4.28
C ARG A 46 7.91 11.83 3.90
N GLN A 47 6.94 11.10 3.38
CA GLN A 47 7.13 9.77 2.80
C GLN A 47 6.59 9.77 1.38
N ARG A 48 7.34 9.17 0.48
CA ARG A 48 6.91 8.97 -0.89
C ARG A 48 7.13 7.53 -1.30
N TRP A 49 6.07 6.88 -1.71
CA TRP A 49 6.09 5.59 -2.39
C TRP A 49 5.85 5.80 -3.88
N GLN A 50 6.55 5.06 -4.70
CA GLN A 50 6.33 4.98 -6.15
C GLN A 50 6.39 3.52 -6.57
N THR A 51 5.47 3.12 -7.43
CA THR A 51 5.47 1.78 -8.00
C THR A 51 5.18 1.79 -9.48
N GLU A 52 5.81 0.88 -10.19
CA GLU A 52 5.48 0.50 -11.56
C GLU A 52 5.08 -0.97 -11.56
N LEU A 53 3.92 -1.26 -12.15
CA LEU A 53 3.33 -2.60 -12.19
C LEU A 53 3.25 -3.10 -13.62
N ASP A 54 3.35 -4.43 -13.79
CA ASP A 54 3.05 -5.08 -15.05
C ASP A 54 1.54 -5.06 -15.38
N ALA A 55 1.17 -5.68 -16.51
CA ALA A 55 -0.23 -5.75 -16.96
C ALA A 55 -1.13 -6.54 -15.99
N GLU A 56 -0.57 -7.42 -15.19
CA GLU A 56 -1.28 -8.27 -14.22
C GLU A 56 -1.37 -7.62 -12.83
N GLY A 57 -0.69 -6.47 -12.63
CA GLY A 57 -0.72 -5.70 -11.39
C GLY A 57 0.35 -6.07 -10.37
N PHE A 58 1.36 -6.85 -10.78
CA PHE A 58 2.51 -7.18 -9.93
C PHE A 58 3.63 -6.16 -10.05
N SER A 59 4.43 -6.04 -9.01
CA SER A 59 5.51 -5.04 -8.94
C SER A 59 6.65 -5.33 -9.91
N LEU A 60 6.97 -4.34 -10.73
CA LEU A 60 8.20 -4.28 -11.53
C LEU A 60 9.28 -3.49 -10.80
N ARG A 61 8.89 -2.36 -10.22
CA ARG A 61 9.78 -1.46 -9.51
C ARG A 61 9.02 -0.76 -8.39
N PHE A 62 9.60 -0.75 -7.20
CA PHE A 62 9.10 -0.01 -6.05
C PHE A 62 10.20 0.83 -5.45
N GLN A 63 9.86 2.05 -5.04
CA GLN A 63 10.77 2.92 -4.31
C GLN A 63 10.03 3.60 -3.15
N GLU A 64 10.66 3.60 -1.99
CA GLU A 64 10.27 4.39 -0.83
C GLU A 64 11.34 5.42 -0.53
N ARG A 65 10.92 6.66 -0.32
CA ARG A 65 11.76 7.76 0.16
C ARG A 65 11.12 8.34 1.40
N VAL A 66 11.87 8.38 2.49
CA VAL A 66 11.46 8.97 3.76
C VAL A 66 12.39 10.13 4.04
N GLU A 67 11.83 11.32 4.23
CA GLU A 67 12.52 12.55 4.58
C GLU A 67 12.08 13.01 5.97
N GLY A 68 13.02 13.01 6.91
CA GLY A 68 12.86 13.47 8.28
C GLY A 68 14.16 14.09 8.76
N LYS A 69 14.66 13.67 9.91
CA LYS A 69 16.01 14.06 10.37
C LYS A 69 17.10 13.55 9.42
N GLU A 70 16.84 12.42 8.79
CA GLU A 70 17.69 11.81 7.78
C GLU A 70 16.83 11.45 6.57
N VAL A 71 17.45 11.37 5.40
CA VAL A 71 16.83 10.86 4.18
C VAL A 71 17.17 9.39 4.06
N ARG A 72 16.12 8.54 3.90
CA ARG A 72 16.25 7.11 3.64
C ARG A 72 15.58 6.78 2.32
N VAL A 73 16.26 5.99 1.52
CA VAL A 73 15.73 5.48 0.24
C VAL A 73 15.83 3.97 0.26
N PHE A 74 14.71 3.31 -0.02
CA PHE A 74 14.59 1.88 -0.21
C PHE A 74 14.01 1.61 -1.60
N ALA A 75 14.56 0.67 -2.33
CA ALA A 75 14.10 0.32 -3.66
C ALA A 75 14.12 -1.19 -3.90
N VAL A 76 13.15 -1.66 -4.67
CA VAL A 76 13.07 -3.05 -5.12
C VAL A 76 12.82 -3.04 -6.63
N GLU A 77 13.59 -3.78 -7.38
CA GLU A 77 13.47 -3.89 -8.83
C GLU A 77 13.51 -5.35 -9.28
N ARG A 78 12.55 -5.74 -10.11
CA ARG A 78 12.48 -7.05 -10.73
C ARG A 78 13.27 -7.05 -12.03
N LEU A 79 14.37 -7.78 -12.07
CA LEU A 79 15.24 -7.96 -13.24
C LEU A 79 15.00 -9.37 -13.80
N GLU A 80 13.95 -9.50 -14.62
CA GLU A 80 13.50 -10.82 -15.12
C GLU A 80 14.55 -11.50 -16.01
N GLU A 81 15.23 -10.74 -16.86
CA GLU A 81 16.25 -11.28 -17.76
C GLU A 81 17.43 -11.87 -16.98
N GLU A 82 17.78 -11.26 -15.85
CA GLU A 82 18.81 -11.76 -14.93
C GLU A 82 18.29 -12.80 -13.94
N GLY A 83 16.98 -12.98 -13.86
CA GLY A 83 16.33 -13.90 -12.92
C GLY A 83 16.47 -13.51 -11.46
N VAL A 84 16.58 -12.21 -11.16
CA VAL A 84 16.79 -11.69 -9.80
C VAL A 84 15.84 -10.56 -9.43
N VAL A 85 15.68 -10.38 -8.14
CA VAL A 85 15.09 -9.20 -7.51
C VAL A 85 16.22 -8.43 -6.82
N LEU A 86 16.45 -7.20 -7.22
CA LEU A 86 17.44 -6.32 -6.62
C LEU A 86 16.77 -5.46 -5.54
N VAL A 87 17.28 -5.56 -4.31
CA VAL A 87 16.85 -4.74 -3.18
C VAL A 87 17.96 -3.81 -2.78
N SER A 88 17.68 -2.51 -2.71
CA SER A 88 18.66 -1.47 -2.38
C SER A 88 18.19 -0.65 -1.19
N GLN A 89 19.10 -0.39 -0.26
CA GLN A 89 18.87 0.50 0.88
C GLN A 89 20.09 1.42 1.06
N GLY A 90 19.92 2.70 0.75
CA GLY A 90 21.03 3.63 0.73
C GLY A 90 22.08 3.22 -0.32
N LYS A 91 23.30 2.93 0.15
CA LYS A 91 24.43 2.47 -0.70
C LYS A 91 24.55 0.95 -0.77
N GLU A 92 23.78 0.23 0.03
CA GLU A 92 23.79 -1.24 0.07
C GLU A 92 22.76 -1.81 -0.89
N SER A 93 23.11 -2.91 -1.53
CA SER A 93 22.20 -3.65 -2.38
C SER A 93 22.41 -5.16 -2.22
N LEU A 94 21.34 -5.91 -2.42
CA LEU A 94 21.30 -7.35 -2.32
C LEU A 94 20.41 -7.90 -3.43
N ALA A 95 20.83 -8.99 -4.04
CA ALA A 95 20.08 -9.68 -5.08
C ALA A 95 19.52 -11.00 -4.55
N TYR A 96 18.24 -11.26 -4.82
CA TYR A 96 17.57 -12.53 -4.55
C TYR A 96 17.13 -13.19 -5.85
N PRO A 97 17.01 -14.53 -5.90
CA PRO A 97 16.36 -15.18 -7.03
C PRO A 97 14.93 -14.69 -7.22
N TYR A 98 14.58 -14.36 -8.46
CA TYR A 98 13.18 -14.11 -8.83
C TYR A 98 12.48 -15.45 -9.07
N LEU A 99 11.54 -15.80 -8.19
CA LEU A 99 10.86 -17.10 -8.21
C LEU A 99 9.40 -16.99 -8.66
N ALA A 100 8.75 -15.87 -8.38
CA ALA A 100 7.34 -15.64 -8.70
C ALA A 100 7.02 -14.14 -8.70
N PRO A 101 5.96 -13.71 -9.42
CA PRO A 101 5.43 -12.36 -9.30
C PRO A 101 5.10 -12.01 -7.86
N TYR A 102 5.34 -10.77 -7.46
CA TYR A 102 5.12 -10.30 -6.10
C TYR A 102 4.47 -8.91 -6.07
N HIS A 103 3.84 -8.61 -4.95
CA HIS A 103 3.38 -7.27 -4.63
C HIS A 103 4.40 -6.49 -3.82
N ASP A 104 4.49 -5.19 -4.04
CA ASP A 104 5.01 -4.22 -3.09
C ASP A 104 3.86 -3.65 -2.22
N PRO A 105 4.14 -2.86 -1.16
CA PRO A 105 3.09 -2.33 -0.31
C PRO A 105 2.02 -1.52 -1.04
N LEU A 106 2.41 -0.73 -2.05
CA LEU A 106 1.46 0.09 -2.80
C LEU A 106 0.65 -0.74 -3.80
N SER A 107 1.27 -1.68 -4.50
CA SER A 107 0.56 -2.56 -5.43
C SER A 107 -0.44 -3.47 -4.72
N LEU A 108 -0.12 -3.91 -3.51
CA LEU A 108 -1.06 -4.68 -2.70
C LEU A 108 -2.32 -3.87 -2.39
N PHE A 109 -2.19 -2.62 -1.94
CA PHE A 109 -3.34 -1.75 -1.71
C PHE A 109 -4.16 -1.47 -2.97
N LEU A 110 -3.53 -1.44 -4.14
CA LEU A 110 -4.25 -1.29 -5.41
C LEU A 110 -5.01 -2.58 -5.81
N ALA A 111 -4.52 -3.74 -5.41
CA ALA A 111 -5.14 -5.03 -5.70
C ALA A 111 -6.35 -5.32 -4.80
N LEU A 112 -6.36 -4.88 -3.54
CA LEU A 112 -7.39 -5.22 -2.56
C LEU A 112 -8.83 -4.92 -3.02
N PRO A 113 -9.15 -3.78 -3.65
CA PRO A 113 -10.51 -3.51 -4.10
C PRO A 113 -11.05 -4.51 -5.13
N GLY A 114 -10.18 -5.14 -5.89
CA GLY A 114 -10.53 -6.12 -6.92
C GLY A 114 -10.51 -7.58 -6.45
N LEU A 115 -10.14 -7.87 -5.20
CA LEU A 115 -10.07 -9.25 -4.71
C LEU A 115 -11.47 -9.85 -4.54
N ALA A 116 -11.70 -10.98 -5.22
CA ALA A 116 -12.93 -11.76 -5.13
C ALA A 116 -12.78 -12.87 -4.08
N LEU A 117 -12.76 -12.50 -2.80
CA LEU A 117 -12.73 -13.43 -1.66
C LEU A 117 -14.07 -13.41 -0.94
N GLU A 118 -14.52 -14.59 -0.52
CA GLU A 118 -15.65 -14.74 0.39
C GLU A 118 -15.21 -14.54 1.85
N PRO A 119 -16.11 -14.10 2.75
CA PRO A 119 -15.79 -13.99 4.18
C PRO A 119 -15.21 -15.29 4.75
N GLY A 120 -14.05 -15.19 5.40
CA GLY A 120 -13.29 -16.32 5.96
C GLY A 120 -12.21 -16.87 5.03
N GLU A 121 -12.22 -16.51 3.75
CA GLU A 121 -11.15 -16.92 2.84
C GLU A 121 -9.86 -16.14 3.09
N VAL A 122 -8.74 -16.82 2.88
CA VAL A 122 -7.38 -16.28 3.04
C VAL A 122 -6.59 -16.53 1.77
N VAL A 123 -5.95 -15.51 1.25
CA VAL A 123 -4.98 -15.61 0.16
C VAL A 123 -3.61 -15.16 0.63
N ARG A 124 -2.57 -15.79 0.09
CA ARG A 124 -1.18 -15.45 0.36
C ARG A 124 -0.55 -14.81 -0.87
N PHE A 125 0.05 -13.64 -0.69
CA PHE A 125 0.82 -12.97 -1.73
C PHE A 125 2.30 -12.92 -1.39
N PRO A 126 3.21 -13.26 -2.35
CA PRO A 126 4.62 -12.96 -2.22
C PRO A 126 4.87 -11.45 -2.12
N MET A 127 5.81 -11.09 -1.24
CA MET A 127 6.29 -9.72 -1.05
C MET A 127 7.82 -9.75 -1.08
N PRO A 128 8.50 -8.62 -1.35
CA PRO A 128 9.95 -8.56 -1.21
C PRO A 128 10.39 -8.95 0.21
N GLY A 129 11.19 -10.01 0.32
CA GLY A 129 11.68 -10.51 1.60
C GLY A 129 10.66 -11.31 2.43
N GLY A 130 9.49 -11.67 1.86
CA GLY A 130 8.50 -12.44 2.62
C GLY A 130 7.19 -12.64 1.89
N ARG A 131 6.11 -12.59 2.66
CA ARG A 131 4.75 -12.80 2.18
C ARG A 131 3.74 -12.08 3.08
N VAL A 132 2.60 -11.79 2.53
CA VAL A 132 1.44 -11.25 3.26
C VAL A 132 0.26 -12.21 3.11
N TYR A 133 -0.48 -12.39 4.19
CA TYR A 133 -1.76 -13.08 4.21
C TYR A 133 -2.88 -12.06 4.25
N VAL A 134 -3.80 -12.15 3.31
CA VAL A 134 -4.98 -11.29 3.23
C VAL A 134 -6.21 -12.15 3.52
N GLU A 135 -6.87 -11.88 4.63
CA GLU A 135 -8.09 -12.56 5.05
C GLU A 135 -9.29 -11.66 4.81
N ARG A 136 -10.30 -12.18 4.14
CA ARG A 136 -11.59 -11.52 3.98
C ARG A 136 -12.40 -11.67 5.26
N LEU A 137 -12.73 -10.53 5.90
CA LEU A 137 -13.63 -10.48 7.05
C LEU A 137 -15.08 -10.26 6.60
N PRO A 138 -16.09 -10.50 7.46
CA PRO A 138 -17.46 -10.10 7.19
C PRO A 138 -17.57 -8.60 6.88
N ASP A 139 -18.53 -8.24 6.03
CA ASP A 139 -18.84 -6.84 5.75
C ASP A 139 -19.30 -6.11 7.01
N VAL A 140 -19.03 -4.82 7.05
CA VAL A 140 -19.60 -3.91 8.06
C VAL A 140 -20.41 -2.84 7.37
N GLU A 141 -21.45 -2.39 8.05
CA GLU A 141 -22.23 -1.23 7.63
C GLU A 141 -21.72 0.02 8.36
N VAL A 142 -21.40 1.05 7.59
CA VAL A 142 -20.96 2.36 8.10
C VAL A 142 -21.79 3.42 7.40
N GLU A 143 -22.56 4.17 8.17
CA GLU A 143 -23.43 5.25 7.64
C GLU A 143 -24.37 4.77 6.51
N GLY A 144 -24.93 3.56 6.65
CA GLY A 144 -25.83 2.96 5.68
C GLY A 144 -25.17 2.37 4.43
N LYS A 145 -23.84 2.31 4.38
CA LYS A 145 -23.08 1.73 3.28
C LYS A 145 -22.33 0.48 3.72
N ALA A 146 -22.38 -0.56 2.89
CA ALA A 146 -21.63 -1.78 3.12
C ALA A 146 -20.16 -1.59 2.75
N ARG A 147 -19.27 -1.96 3.66
CA ARG A 147 -17.83 -2.00 3.44
C ARG A 147 -17.30 -3.40 3.53
N ARG A 148 -16.56 -3.82 2.51
CA ARG A 148 -15.76 -5.03 2.58
C ARG A 148 -14.55 -4.79 3.47
N GLN A 149 -14.17 -5.80 4.25
CA GLN A 149 -13.04 -5.72 5.15
C GLN A 149 -12.01 -6.80 4.85
N TYR A 150 -10.74 -6.43 4.96
CA TYR A 150 -9.60 -7.32 4.84
C TYR A 150 -8.65 -7.13 6.01
N ARG A 151 -8.18 -8.24 6.56
CA ARG A 151 -7.12 -8.25 7.57
C ARG A 151 -5.83 -8.73 6.94
N LEU A 152 -4.75 -7.96 7.11
CA LEU A 152 -3.44 -8.26 6.59
C LEU A 152 -2.53 -8.74 7.72
N ARG A 153 -1.77 -9.80 7.46
CA ARG A 153 -0.79 -10.37 8.39
C ARG A 153 0.52 -10.67 7.65
N PRO A 154 1.70 -10.58 8.32
CA PRO A 154 1.93 -10.42 9.76
C PRO A 154 1.71 -8.99 10.29
N GLY A 155 1.71 -7.97 9.43
CA GLY A 155 1.31 -6.62 9.85
C GLY A 155 -0.15 -6.61 10.34
N LEU A 156 -0.41 -5.99 11.49
CA LEU A 156 -1.76 -5.91 12.05
C LEU A 156 -2.56 -4.78 11.39
N SER A 157 -2.86 -4.95 10.11
CA SER A 157 -3.58 -3.94 9.32
C SER A 157 -5.00 -4.42 9.01
N LEU A 158 -5.96 -3.50 9.16
CA LEU A 158 -7.34 -3.67 8.73
C LEU A 158 -7.60 -2.69 7.57
N VAL A 159 -8.12 -3.21 6.46
CA VAL A 159 -8.43 -2.43 5.27
C VAL A 159 -9.91 -2.50 4.97
N GLN A 160 -10.54 -1.36 4.70
CA GLN A 160 -11.94 -1.27 4.31
C GLN A 160 -12.07 -0.72 2.89
N VAL A 161 -12.93 -1.37 2.12
CA VAL A 161 -13.24 -1.03 0.72
C VAL A 161 -14.75 -0.76 0.59
N GLU A 162 -15.09 0.37 0.01
CA GLU A 162 -16.46 0.79 -0.27
C GLU A 162 -16.56 1.19 -1.74
N GLU A 163 -17.55 0.65 -2.46
CA GLU A 163 -17.79 0.96 -3.88
C GLU A 163 -16.51 0.83 -4.76
N GLY A 164 -15.70 -0.22 -4.51
CA GLY A 164 -14.46 -0.45 -5.25
C GLY A 164 -13.28 0.47 -4.89
N ARG A 165 -13.42 1.30 -3.84
CA ARG A 165 -12.39 2.23 -3.38
C ARG A 165 -11.90 1.86 -1.99
N LEU A 166 -10.60 1.98 -1.77
CA LEU A 166 -10.01 1.84 -0.45
C LEU A 166 -10.33 3.10 0.36
N VAL A 167 -11.20 2.96 1.36
CA VAL A 167 -11.71 4.09 2.15
C VAL A 167 -11.06 4.23 3.52
N ARG A 168 -10.51 3.14 4.07
CA ARG A 168 -9.85 3.17 5.37
C ARG A 168 -8.75 2.11 5.45
N VAL A 169 -7.61 2.50 6.01
CA VAL A 169 -6.57 1.59 6.48
C VAL A 169 -6.30 1.91 7.93
N ALA A 170 -6.36 0.91 8.79
CA ALA A 170 -6.01 1.03 10.19
C ALA A 170 -4.87 0.06 10.50
N GLN A 171 -3.86 0.54 11.22
CA GLN A 171 -2.71 -0.26 11.61
C GLN A 171 -2.36 -0.05 13.06
N GLN A 172 -2.16 -1.15 13.79
CA GLN A 172 -1.64 -1.09 15.15
C GLN A 172 -0.17 -0.66 15.13
N VAL A 173 0.15 0.44 15.78
CA VAL A 173 1.51 0.96 15.94
C VAL A 173 1.77 1.19 17.43
N GLY A 174 2.53 0.29 18.05
CA GLY A 174 2.71 0.30 19.50
C GLY A 174 1.38 0.06 20.22
N ARG A 175 1.01 1.00 21.08
CA ARG A 175 -0.25 0.94 21.86
C ARG A 175 -1.43 1.62 21.18
N HIS A 176 -1.21 2.28 20.06
CA HIS A 176 -2.20 3.11 19.40
C HIS A 176 -2.44 2.65 17.97
N VAL A 177 -3.55 3.11 17.41
CA VAL A 177 -3.92 2.84 16.03
C VAL A 177 -3.58 4.05 15.17
N PHE A 178 -2.86 3.81 14.08
CA PHE A 178 -2.72 4.73 12.97
C PHE A 178 -3.82 4.46 11.96
N GLU A 179 -4.49 5.50 11.47
CA GLU A 179 -5.54 5.40 10.47
C GLU A 179 -5.29 6.32 9.30
N ALA A 180 -5.54 5.82 8.10
CA ALA A 180 -5.71 6.61 6.89
C ALA A 180 -7.18 6.52 6.47
N VAL A 181 -7.85 7.65 6.33
CA VAL A 181 -9.26 7.74 5.94
C VAL A 181 -9.40 8.54 4.65
N LEU A 182 -10.10 7.98 3.67
CA LEU A 182 -10.34 8.64 2.39
C LEU A 182 -11.21 9.88 2.59
N LEU A 183 -10.74 11.03 2.11
CA LEU A 183 -11.46 12.30 2.08
C LEU A 183 -12.11 12.55 0.73
N GLU A 184 -11.34 12.38 -0.34
CA GLU A 184 -11.74 12.69 -1.71
C GLU A 184 -11.16 11.67 -2.69
N ALA A 185 -11.91 11.42 -3.76
CA ALA A 185 -11.44 10.67 -4.91
C ALA A 185 -11.85 11.40 -6.19
N GLU A 186 -10.89 11.64 -7.07
CA GLU A 186 -11.08 12.27 -8.37
C GLU A 186 -10.65 11.28 -9.47
N GLY A 187 -11.38 11.29 -10.54
CA GLY A 187 -11.15 10.41 -11.68
C GLY A 187 -12.29 9.38 -11.85
N PRO A 188 -12.25 8.66 -12.97
CA PRO A 188 -13.32 7.74 -13.37
C PRO A 188 -13.53 6.59 -12.40
#